data_a4329fb97cda0112e652f0e3e8012af6
#
_entry.id   a4329fb97cda0112e652f0e3e8012af6
#
_cell.length_a   1.000
_cell.length_b   1.000
_cell.length_c   1.000
_cell.angle_alpha   90.00
_cell.angle_beta   90.00
_cell.angle_gamma   90.00
#
_symmetry.space_group_name_H-M   'P 1'
#
loop_
_entity.id
_entity.type
_entity.pdbx_description
1 polymer ?
#
loop_
_entity_poly.entity_id
_entity_poly.type
_entity_poly.pdbx_seq_one_letter_code
_entity_poly.pdbx_strand_id
1 'polypeptide(L)'
;LRRIATISLSGDTTETRLIGWRAAIKGFKEHPIFGVGMDNYNVIYNKYFDSNYYLYAASEPYFDRSHNVFLDVLVMNGAVGFIIFLGFPLCLIYYLRRGYREGKINLDELLIFTALAITYFVHLFFVFDDLNSYLFFVVMLAFIEYRYYREPLLIVSTERVSSSAVNLSGGAAVIIIIIIMY
;
A
#
# COMPACT_ATOMS: atom_id res chain seq x y z
N LEU A 1 -2.18 8.80 30.03
CA LEU A 1 -2.91 7.60 30.49
C LEU A 1 -4.43 7.70 30.27
N ARG A 2 -5.07 8.87 30.45
CA ARG A 2 -6.53 9.02 30.20
C ARG A 2 -6.93 8.77 28.73
N ARG A 3 -6.08 9.10 27.74
CA ARG A 3 -6.40 8.89 26.31
C ARG A 3 -6.38 7.42 25.89
N ILE A 4 -5.61 6.56 26.57
CA ILE A 4 -5.55 5.13 26.25
C ILE A 4 -6.82 4.42 26.77
N ALA A 5 -7.39 4.89 27.88
CA ALA A 5 -8.60 4.32 28.48
C ALA A 5 -9.90 4.69 27.71
N THR A 6 -9.84 5.63 26.75
CA THR A 6 -10.99 6.06 25.95
C THR A 6 -10.93 5.54 24.50
N ILE A 7 -10.02 4.62 24.18
CA ILE A 7 -10.07 3.90 22.90
C ILE A 7 -11.23 2.91 22.97
N SER A 8 -12.42 3.35 22.62
CA SER A 8 -13.55 2.46 22.41
C SER A 8 -13.61 2.12 20.91
N LEU A 9 -13.83 0.85 20.59
CA LEU A 9 -14.11 0.40 19.21
C LEU A 9 -15.45 0.95 18.68
N SER A 10 -16.23 1.61 19.53
CA SER A 10 -17.49 2.31 19.25
C SER A 10 -17.36 3.84 19.33
N GLY A 11 -16.17 4.39 19.13
CA GLY A 11 -15.97 5.86 19.10
C GLY A 11 -16.49 6.49 17.82
N ASP A 12 -16.89 7.76 17.90
CA ASP A 12 -17.45 8.55 16.78
C ASP A 12 -16.57 8.47 15.51
N THR A 13 -15.25 8.45 15.66
CA THR A 13 -14.28 8.31 14.55
C THR A 13 -14.31 6.92 13.90
N THR A 14 -14.65 5.87 14.62
CA THR A 14 -14.78 4.52 14.07
C THR A 14 -16.04 4.41 13.23
N GLU A 15 -17.17 4.92 13.74
CA GLU A 15 -18.44 4.88 13.03
C GLU A 15 -18.40 5.68 11.73
N THR A 16 -17.79 6.87 11.73
CA THR A 16 -17.62 7.66 10.50
C THR A 16 -16.77 6.93 9.44
N ARG A 17 -15.72 6.22 9.84
CA ARG A 17 -14.92 5.37 8.93
C ARG A 17 -15.73 4.21 8.39
N LEU A 18 -16.52 3.53 9.22
CA LEU A 18 -17.39 2.42 8.78
C LEU A 18 -18.42 2.89 7.75
N ILE A 19 -18.94 4.10 7.87
CA ILE A 19 -19.82 4.72 6.86
C ILE A 19 -19.05 4.86 5.53
N GLY A 20 -17.83 5.41 5.56
CA GLY A 20 -16.96 5.50 4.39
C GLY A 20 -16.66 4.13 3.76
N TRP A 21 -16.34 3.12 4.57
CA TRP A 21 -16.08 1.76 4.07
C TRP A 21 -17.30 1.13 3.41
N ARG A 22 -18.50 1.35 3.96
CA ARG A 22 -19.75 0.88 3.33
C ARG A 22 -19.98 1.54 1.98
N ALA A 23 -19.70 2.84 1.84
CA ALA A 23 -19.76 3.56 0.57
C ALA A 23 -18.74 2.98 -0.44
N ALA A 24 -17.48 2.75 -0.02
CA ALA A 24 -16.46 2.14 -0.85
C ALA A 24 -16.89 0.76 -1.41
N ILE A 25 -17.43 -0.10 -0.54
CA ILE A 25 -17.90 -1.45 -0.95
C ILE A 25 -19.06 -1.36 -1.94
N LYS A 26 -19.98 -0.40 -1.76
CA LYS A 26 -21.07 -0.18 -2.73
C LYS A 26 -20.52 0.30 -4.08
N GLY A 27 -19.58 1.26 -4.07
CA GLY A 27 -18.94 1.76 -5.28
C GLY A 27 -18.18 0.66 -6.03
N PHE A 28 -17.42 -0.17 -5.32
CA PHE A 28 -16.75 -1.33 -5.92
C PHE A 28 -17.74 -2.29 -6.61
N LYS A 29 -18.89 -2.56 -5.99
CA LYS A 29 -19.91 -3.43 -6.60
C LYS A 29 -20.48 -2.89 -7.91
N GLU A 30 -20.49 -1.57 -8.10
CA GLU A 30 -20.93 -0.96 -9.37
C GLU A 30 -19.84 -1.03 -10.46
N HIS A 31 -18.58 -0.90 -10.06
CA HIS A 31 -17.43 -0.85 -10.96
C HIS A 31 -16.34 -1.87 -10.58
N PRO A 32 -16.66 -3.19 -10.63
CA PRO A 32 -15.80 -4.19 -9.97
C PRO A 32 -14.48 -4.46 -10.71
N ILE A 33 -14.37 -4.19 -12.00
CA ILE A 33 -13.19 -4.56 -12.80
C ILE A 33 -12.12 -3.48 -12.73
N PHE A 34 -12.45 -2.25 -13.11
CA PHE A 34 -11.49 -1.14 -13.23
C PHE A 34 -11.72 -0.03 -12.20
N GLY A 35 -12.76 -0.16 -11.35
CA GLY A 35 -13.10 0.86 -10.37
C GLY A 35 -13.70 2.12 -11.01
N VAL A 36 -13.75 3.19 -10.22
CA VAL A 36 -14.31 4.50 -10.62
C VAL A 36 -13.25 5.48 -11.13
N GLY A 37 -12.00 5.07 -11.13
CA GLY A 37 -10.84 5.92 -11.46
C GLY A 37 -10.17 6.52 -10.22
N MET A 38 -8.89 6.85 -10.40
CA MET A 38 -8.08 7.49 -9.34
C MET A 38 -8.74 8.79 -8.87
N ASP A 39 -8.61 9.07 -7.57
CA ASP A 39 -9.11 10.25 -6.88
C ASP A 39 -10.63 10.52 -6.98
N ASN A 40 -11.41 9.55 -7.46
CA ASN A 40 -12.87 9.67 -7.58
C ASN A 40 -13.64 9.02 -6.42
N TYR A 41 -12.98 8.70 -5.31
CA TYR A 41 -13.67 8.15 -4.13
C TYR A 41 -14.76 9.10 -3.61
N ASN A 42 -14.52 10.41 -3.61
CA ASN A 42 -15.48 11.42 -3.17
C ASN A 42 -16.82 11.35 -3.94
N VAL A 43 -16.80 11.00 -5.23
CA VAL A 43 -18.02 10.82 -6.04
C VAL A 43 -18.84 9.66 -5.51
N ILE A 44 -18.18 8.55 -5.19
CA ILE A 44 -18.83 7.38 -4.59
C ILE A 44 -19.33 7.67 -3.18
N TYR A 45 -18.51 8.33 -2.36
CA TYR A 45 -18.91 8.70 -1.02
C TYR A 45 -20.16 9.59 -1.02
N ASN A 46 -20.21 10.60 -1.88
CA ASN A 46 -21.37 11.49 -2.00
C ASN A 46 -22.61 10.75 -2.53
N LYS A 47 -22.44 9.83 -3.50
CA LYS A 47 -23.53 9.03 -4.05
C LYS A 47 -24.18 8.12 -2.99
N TYR A 48 -23.38 7.55 -2.09
CA TYR A 48 -23.80 6.62 -1.05
C TYR A 48 -23.76 7.22 0.35
N PHE A 49 -23.80 8.55 0.43
CA PHE A 49 -23.77 9.25 1.70
C PHE A 49 -24.85 8.75 2.66
N ASP A 50 -24.44 8.45 3.89
CA ASP A 50 -25.33 8.04 4.96
C ASP A 50 -25.50 9.20 5.96
N SER A 51 -26.71 9.74 6.07
CA SER A 51 -27.01 10.85 6.98
C SER A 51 -26.80 10.51 8.46
N ASN A 52 -26.70 9.23 8.83
CA ASN A 52 -26.30 8.82 10.17
C ASN A 52 -24.89 9.29 10.54
N TYR A 53 -24.09 9.72 9.55
CA TYR A 53 -22.83 10.40 9.80
C TYR A 53 -22.93 11.52 10.82
N TYR A 54 -23.99 12.33 10.74
CA TYR A 54 -24.23 13.46 11.64
C TYR A 54 -24.55 13.07 13.08
N LEU A 55 -24.81 11.80 13.36
CA LEU A 55 -24.92 11.30 14.74
C LEU A 55 -23.55 11.21 15.43
N TYR A 56 -22.47 11.11 14.64
CA TYR A 56 -21.12 10.86 15.13
C TYR A 56 -20.16 12.03 14.90
N ALA A 57 -20.45 12.90 13.94
CA ALA A 57 -19.61 14.05 13.64
C ALA A 57 -20.46 15.27 13.25
N ALA A 58 -20.19 16.41 13.90
CA ALA A 58 -20.87 17.67 13.61
C ALA A 58 -20.21 18.50 12.48
N SER A 59 -19.04 18.07 11.97
CA SER A 59 -18.28 18.74 10.92
C SER A 59 -18.68 18.27 9.53
N GLU A 60 -18.26 19.02 8.49
CA GLU A 60 -18.54 18.68 7.09
C GLU A 60 -18.09 17.26 6.74
N PRO A 61 -19.01 16.44 6.18
CA PRO A 61 -18.73 15.07 5.82
C PRO A 61 -18.07 14.99 4.46
N TYR A 62 -16.87 15.55 4.30
CA TYR A 62 -16.11 15.40 3.08
C TYR A 62 -15.07 14.29 3.23
N PHE A 63 -15.18 13.25 2.43
CA PHE A 63 -14.23 12.17 2.37
C PHE A 63 -13.70 12.03 0.94
N ASP A 64 -12.43 12.30 0.75
CA ASP A 64 -11.68 12.03 -0.49
C ASP A 64 -11.06 10.62 -0.51
N ARG A 65 -10.98 9.98 0.65
CA ARG A 65 -10.43 8.64 0.88
C ARG A 65 -11.27 7.88 1.92
N SER A 66 -11.27 6.55 1.84
CA SER A 66 -12.02 5.73 2.81
C SER A 66 -11.32 5.57 4.16
N HIS A 67 -10.10 6.07 4.33
CA HIS A 67 -9.21 5.79 5.46
C HIS A 67 -8.87 4.30 5.59
N ASN A 68 -8.77 3.62 4.45
CA ASN A 68 -8.33 2.24 4.31
C ASN A 68 -7.82 2.06 2.89
N VAL A 69 -6.50 1.99 2.71
CA VAL A 69 -5.88 1.92 1.37
C VAL A 69 -6.37 0.73 0.56
N PHE A 70 -6.65 -0.41 1.21
CA PHE A 70 -7.17 -1.59 0.51
C PHE A 70 -8.54 -1.32 -0.13
N LEU A 71 -9.41 -0.63 0.58
CA LEU A 71 -10.72 -0.23 0.05
C LEU A 71 -10.59 0.89 -0.98
N ASP A 72 -9.66 1.83 -0.78
CA ASP A 72 -9.41 2.90 -1.74
C ASP A 72 -8.94 2.33 -3.07
N VAL A 73 -7.93 1.43 -3.06
CA VAL A 73 -7.48 0.75 -4.27
C VAL A 73 -8.60 -0.06 -4.92
N LEU A 74 -9.39 -0.76 -4.11
CA LEU A 74 -10.48 -1.60 -4.61
C LEU A 74 -11.58 -0.79 -5.30
N VAL A 75 -11.99 0.34 -4.73
CA VAL A 75 -13.06 1.17 -5.30
C VAL A 75 -12.57 2.01 -6.48
N MET A 76 -11.35 2.57 -6.39
CA MET A 76 -10.81 3.43 -7.43
C MET A 76 -10.25 2.66 -8.64
N ASN A 77 -9.56 1.53 -8.41
CA ASN A 77 -8.86 0.78 -9.45
C ASN A 77 -9.48 -0.60 -9.74
N GLY A 78 -10.54 -0.96 -9.01
CA GLY A 78 -11.23 -2.24 -9.18
C GLY A 78 -10.39 -3.46 -8.80
N ALA A 79 -10.89 -4.63 -9.17
CA ALA A 79 -10.21 -5.90 -8.91
C ALA A 79 -8.85 -5.98 -9.61
N VAL A 80 -8.71 -5.41 -10.80
CA VAL A 80 -7.44 -5.42 -11.56
C VAL A 80 -6.37 -4.65 -10.79
N GLY A 81 -6.64 -3.41 -10.39
CA GLY A 81 -5.70 -2.63 -9.61
C GLY A 81 -5.42 -3.24 -8.23
N PHE A 82 -6.43 -3.83 -7.61
CA PHE A 82 -6.28 -4.50 -6.31
C PHE A 82 -5.37 -5.74 -6.38
N ILE A 83 -5.48 -6.55 -7.45
CA ILE A 83 -4.59 -7.70 -7.67
C ILE A 83 -3.14 -7.23 -7.86
N ILE A 84 -2.93 -6.16 -8.65
CA ILE A 84 -1.60 -5.57 -8.83
C ILE A 84 -1.06 -5.06 -7.49
N PHE A 85 -1.88 -4.35 -6.72
CA PHE A 85 -1.51 -3.85 -5.39
C PHE A 85 -1.10 -4.98 -4.44
N LEU A 86 -1.82 -6.11 -4.43
CA LEU A 86 -1.46 -7.28 -3.64
C LEU A 86 -0.14 -7.93 -4.09
N GLY A 87 0.31 -7.65 -5.31
CA GLY A 87 1.63 -8.08 -5.78
C GLY A 87 2.78 -7.58 -4.90
N PHE A 88 2.66 -6.37 -4.33
CA PHE A 88 3.70 -5.78 -3.47
C PHE A 88 3.99 -6.59 -2.21
N PRO A 89 3.02 -6.85 -1.32
CA PRO A 89 3.27 -7.65 -0.14
C PRO A 89 3.70 -9.09 -0.51
N LEU A 90 3.17 -9.65 -1.60
CA LEU A 90 3.55 -10.99 -2.05
C LEU A 90 5.00 -11.03 -2.52
N CYS A 91 5.44 -10.03 -3.30
CA CYS A 91 6.85 -9.91 -3.70
C CYS A 91 7.77 -9.75 -2.48
N LEU A 92 7.40 -8.90 -1.52
CA LEU A 92 8.19 -8.71 -0.31
C LEU A 92 8.32 -10.02 0.48
N ILE A 93 7.21 -10.73 0.69
CA ILE A 93 7.22 -12.04 1.37
C ILE A 93 8.12 -13.04 0.60
N TYR A 94 8.01 -13.07 -0.72
CA TYR A 94 8.83 -13.93 -1.56
C TYR A 94 10.32 -13.63 -1.39
N TYR A 95 10.73 -12.36 -1.49
CA TYR A 95 12.14 -11.97 -1.37
C TYR A 95 12.70 -12.21 0.03
N LEU A 96 11.96 -11.93 1.08
CA LEU A 96 12.39 -12.21 2.45
C LEU A 96 12.56 -13.72 2.71
N ARG A 97 11.58 -14.54 2.28
CA ARG A 97 11.66 -16.00 2.42
C ARG A 97 12.81 -16.59 1.62
N ARG A 98 12.99 -16.11 0.39
CA ARG A 98 14.08 -16.57 -0.48
C ARG A 98 15.43 -16.18 0.12
N GLY A 99 15.62 -14.94 0.53
CA GLY A 99 16.84 -14.47 1.15
C GLY A 99 17.22 -15.26 2.40
N TYR A 100 16.25 -15.59 3.24
CA TYR A 100 16.46 -16.43 4.40
C TYR A 100 16.86 -17.87 4.03
N ARG A 101 16.18 -18.48 3.06
CA ARG A 101 16.50 -19.83 2.58
C ARG A 101 17.86 -19.93 1.90
N GLU A 102 18.30 -18.89 1.20
CA GLU A 102 19.61 -18.81 0.56
C GLU A 102 20.74 -18.39 1.54
N GLY A 103 20.40 -18.19 2.82
CA GLY A 103 21.38 -17.78 3.85
C GLY A 103 21.88 -16.35 3.69
N LYS A 104 21.23 -15.53 2.85
CA LYS A 104 21.58 -14.11 2.64
C LYS A 104 21.02 -13.22 3.73
N ILE A 105 19.91 -13.58 4.32
CA ILE A 105 19.20 -12.91 5.41
C ILE A 105 19.25 -13.81 6.64
N ASN A 106 19.71 -13.32 7.76
CA ASN A 106 19.66 -14.05 9.02
C ASN A 106 18.28 -13.92 9.69
N LEU A 107 18.06 -14.67 10.76
CA LEU A 107 16.77 -14.67 11.46
C LEU A 107 16.38 -13.30 12.02
N ASP A 108 17.33 -12.57 12.61
CA ASP A 108 17.07 -11.26 13.20
C ASP A 108 16.65 -10.25 12.11
N GLU A 109 17.37 -10.22 10.99
CA GLU A 109 17.03 -9.39 9.84
C GLU A 109 15.65 -9.75 9.27
N LEU A 110 15.34 -11.05 9.14
CA LEU A 110 14.01 -11.52 8.69
C LEU A 110 12.90 -11.01 9.62
N LEU A 111 13.11 -11.14 10.94
CA LEU A 111 12.13 -10.69 11.94
C LEU A 111 11.94 -9.17 11.88
N ILE A 112 13.02 -8.40 11.79
CA ILE A 112 12.96 -6.93 11.70
C ILE A 112 12.19 -6.49 10.45
N PHE A 113 12.55 -6.98 9.25
CA PHE A 113 11.88 -6.58 8.03
C PHE A 113 10.42 -7.05 7.98
N THR A 114 10.14 -8.23 8.52
CA THR A 114 8.77 -8.73 8.63
C THR A 114 7.94 -7.86 9.57
N ALA A 115 8.48 -7.45 10.72
CA ALA A 115 7.80 -6.58 11.67
C ALA A 115 7.54 -5.18 11.06
N LEU A 116 8.52 -4.61 10.35
CA LEU A 116 8.36 -3.33 9.64
C LEU A 116 7.27 -3.42 8.57
N ALA A 117 7.27 -4.49 7.77
CA ALA A 117 6.25 -4.73 6.76
C ALA A 117 4.85 -4.87 7.38
N ILE A 118 4.71 -5.67 8.43
CA ILE A 118 3.42 -5.84 9.13
C ILE A 118 2.94 -4.48 9.66
N THR A 119 3.81 -3.70 10.29
CA THR A 119 3.48 -2.38 10.82
C THR A 119 2.98 -1.46 9.72
N TYR A 120 3.66 -1.44 8.57
CA TYR A 120 3.24 -0.64 7.41
C TYR A 120 1.86 -1.06 6.89
N PHE A 121 1.63 -2.35 6.65
CA PHE A 121 0.33 -2.82 6.15
C PHE A 121 -0.81 -2.67 7.16
N VAL A 122 -0.54 -2.81 8.46
CA VAL A 122 -1.52 -2.48 9.51
C VAL A 122 -1.85 -0.99 9.50
N HIS A 123 -0.84 -0.12 9.31
CA HIS A 123 -1.08 1.32 9.15
C HIS A 123 -2.01 1.61 7.97
N LEU A 124 -1.75 1.03 6.79
CA LEU A 124 -2.58 1.20 5.59
C LEU A 124 -4.03 0.73 5.77
N PHE A 125 -4.29 -0.15 6.72
CA PHE A 125 -5.65 -0.62 7.00
C PHE A 125 -6.50 0.42 7.74
N PHE A 126 -5.88 1.34 8.47
CA PHE A 126 -6.59 2.32 9.29
C PHE A 126 -6.42 3.76 8.83
N VAL A 127 -5.49 4.01 7.92
CA VAL A 127 -5.15 5.36 7.45
C VAL A 127 -4.89 5.29 5.94
N PHE A 128 -4.94 6.41 5.25
CA PHE A 128 -4.46 6.52 3.88
C PHE A 128 -2.93 6.57 3.85
N ASP A 129 -2.33 6.14 2.75
CA ASP A 129 -0.89 6.25 2.55
C ASP A 129 -0.50 7.71 2.29
N ASP A 130 0.54 8.17 2.97
CA ASP A 130 1.12 9.49 2.78
C ASP A 130 2.54 9.37 2.20
N LEU A 131 3.07 10.50 1.72
CA LEU A 131 4.40 10.51 1.12
C LEU A 131 5.48 9.96 2.05
N ASN A 132 5.35 10.17 3.37
CA ASN A 132 6.36 9.73 4.33
C ASN A 132 6.32 8.22 4.53
N SER A 133 5.14 7.64 4.72
CA SER A 133 4.96 6.20 4.89
C SER A 133 5.33 5.44 3.63
N TYR A 134 4.93 5.97 2.47
CA TYR A 134 5.28 5.42 1.17
C TYR A 134 6.79 5.45 0.91
N LEU A 135 7.45 6.61 1.15
CA LEU A 135 8.88 6.76 0.96
C LEU A 135 9.66 5.79 1.85
N PHE A 136 9.24 5.66 3.11
CA PHE A 136 9.86 4.71 4.04
C PHE A 136 9.77 3.27 3.53
N PHE A 137 8.61 2.86 3.02
CA PHE A 137 8.41 1.52 2.46
C PHE A 137 9.28 1.28 1.22
N VAL A 138 9.36 2.26 0.30
CA VAL A 138 10.20 2.16 -0.89
C VAL A 138 11.69 2.08 -0.53
N VAL A 139 12.14 2.89 0.44
CA VAL A 139 13.53 2.84 0.94
C VAL A 139 13.83 1.48 1.56
N MET A 140 12.90 0.90 2.32
CA MET A 140 13.03 -0.44 2.89
C MET A 140 13.19 -1.50 1.79
N LEU A 141 12.36 -1.46 0.74
CA LEU A 141 12.46 -2.38 -0.40
C LEU A 141 13.80 -2.24 -1.14
N ALA A 142 14.21 -0.99 -1.42
CA ALA A 142 15.48 -0.70 -2.07
C ALA A 142 16.68 -1.17 -1.23
N PHE A 143 16.61 -1.02 0.08
CA PHE A 143 17.64 -1.52 1.00
C PHE A 143 17.75 -3.04 0.96
N ILE A 144 16.61 -3.76 1.00
CA ILE A 144 16.58 -5.22 0.93
C ILE A 144 17.18 -5.69 -0.40
N GLU A 145 16.78 -5.08 -1.52
CA GLU A 145 17.33 -5.43 -2.83
C GLU A 145 18.84 -5.17 -2.89
N TYR A 146 19.27 -3.97 -2.53
CA TYR A 146 20.68 -3.60 -2.55
C TYR A 146 21.53 -4.54 -1.68
N ARG A 147 21.08 -4.82 -0.47
CA ARG A 147 21.87 -5.57 0.53
C ARG A 147 21.99 -7.05 0.21
N TYR A 148 20.94 -7.64 -0.38
CA TYR A 148 20.85 -9.10 -0.45
C TYR A 148 20.82 -9.68 -1.86
N TYR A 149 20.44 -8.87 -2.86
CA TYR A 149 20.21 -9.38 -4.22
C TYR A 149 21.05 -8.69 -5.29
N ARG A 150 21.66 -7.55 -4.99
CA ARG A 150 22.52 -6.89 -5.95
C ARG A 150 23.79 -7.71 -6.10
N GLU A 151 24.05 -8.19 -7.32
CA GLU A 151 25.37 -8.68 -7.70
C GLU A 151 26.38 -7.54 -7.50
N PRO A 152 27.58 -7.82 -6.90
CA PRO A 152 28.61 -6.80 -6.83
C PRO A 152 28.82 -6.27 -8.24
N LEU A 153 28.72 -4.96 -8.41
CA LEU A 153 29.11 -4.33 -9.67
C LEU A 153 30.54 -4.76 -9.91
N LEU A 154 30.74 -5.75 -10.76
CA LEU A 154 32.03 -5.97 -11.36
C LEU A 154 32.42 -4.63 -11.97
N ILE A 155 33.45 -4.00 -11.45
CA ILE A 155 34.05 -2.83 -12.07
C ILE A 155 34.38 -3.30 -13.48
N VAL A 156 33.50 -2.93 -14.41
CA VAL A 156 33.68 -3.29 -15.82
C VAL A 156 34.99 -2.66 -16.23
N SER A 157 36.03 -3.49 -16.28
CA SER A 157 37.19 -3.17 -17.08
C SER A 157 36.64 -2.78 -18.45
N THR A 158 37.06 -1.65 -18.95
CA THR A 158 36.60 -0.96 -20.15
C THR A 158 36.78 -1.79 -21.43
N GLU A 159 36.14 -2.95 -21.51
CA GLU A 159 35.93 -3.66 -22.76
C GLU A 159 34.48 -3.43 -23.21
N ARG A 160 34.37 -2.95 -24.44
CA ARG A 160 33.18 -2.49 -25.17
C ARG A 160 31.92 -3.25 -24.76
N VAL A 161 31.00 -2.52 -24.14
CA VAL A 161 29.65 -2.97 -23.91
C VAL A 161 28.98 -3.18 -25.26
N SER A 162 28.84 -4.43 -25.67
CA SER A 162 27.88 -4.82 -26.68
C SER A 162 26.49 -4.50 -26.14
N SER A 163 25.74 -3.69 -26.85
CA SER A 163 24.42 -3.20 -26.52
C SER A 163 23.36 -4.31 -26.59
N SER A 164 23.41 -5.25 -25.68
CA SER A 164 22.38 -6.29 -25.59
C SER A 164 22.08 -6.57 -24.12
N ALA A 165 20.84 -6.27 -23.76
CA ALA A 165 20.19 -6.59 -22.50
C ALA A 165 20.67 -5.80 -21.27
N VAL A 166 20.24 -4.56 -21.17
CA VAL A 166 19.97 -3.97 -19.85
C VAL A 166 18.93 -4.85 -19.18
N ASN A 167 19.34 -5.58 -18.15
CA ASN A 167 18.42 -6.30 -17.30
C ASN A 167 17.53 -5.30 -16.56
N LEU A 168 16.36 -5.04 -17.14
CA LEU A 168 15.33 -4.13 -16.63
C LEU A 168 14.57 -4.69 -15.41
N SER A 169 15.07 -5.72 -14.75
CA SER A 169 14.25 -6.52 -13.83
C SER A 169 13.96 -5.89 -12.46
N GLY A 170 14.75 -4.92 -12.02
CA GLY A 170 14.49 -4.27 -10.71
C GLY A 170 13.98 -2.83 -10.85
N GLY A 171 14.69 -1.99 -11.60
CA GLY A 171 14.34 -0.58 -11.72
C GLY A 171 13.03 -0.31 -12.48
N ALA A 172 12.70 -1.13 -13.48
CA ALA A 172 11.47 -0.99 -14.23
C ALA A 172 10.24 -1.36 -13.38
N ALA A 173 10.34 -2.34 -12.51
CA ALA A 173 9.28 -2.68 -11.58
C ALA A 173 8.96 -1.51 -10.66
N VAL A 174 9.96 -0.84 -10.09
CA VAL A 174 9.78 0.32 -9.21
C VAL A 174 9.17 1.50 -9.97
N ILE A 175 9.61 1.76 -11.22
CA ILE A 175 9.07 2.85 -12.05
C ILE A 175 7.61 2.57 -12.44
N ILE A 176 7.28 1.35 -12.85
CA ILE A 176 5.90 0.94 -13.16
C ILE A 176 5.00 1.08 -11.93
N ILE A 177 5.52 0.76 -10.77
CA ILE A 177 4.87 0.91 -9.48
C ILE A 177 4.54 2.38 -9.18
N ILE A 178 5.51 3.29 -9.37
CA ILE A 178 5.31 4.73 -9.17
C ILE A 178 4.25 5.26 -10.14
N ILE A 179 4.24 4.81 -11.41
CA ILE A 179 3.27 5.25 -12.42
C ILE A 179 1.85 4.72 -12.13
N ILE A 180 1.71 3.56 -11.49
CA ILE A 180 0.39 2.98 -11.15
C ILE A 180 -0.20 3.58 -9.87
N MET A 181 0.64 4.14 -8.98
CA MET A 181 0.20 4.74 -7.71
C MET A 181 0.00 6.26 -7.77
N TYR A 182 0.32 6.91 -8.89
CA TYR A 182 0.05 8.31 -9.21
C TYR A 182 -0.86 8.41 -10.43
#